data_baff1bd640614ddbdce49d95781f1b0b
#
_entry.id   baff1bd640614ddbdce49d95781f1b0b
#
_cell.length_a   1.000
_cell.length_b   1.000
_cell.length_c   1.000
_cell.angle_alpha   90.00
_cell.angle_beta   90.00
_cell.angle_gamma   90.00
#
_symmetry.space_group_name_H-M   'P 1'
#
loop_
_entity.id
_entity.type
_entity.pdbx_description
1 polymer ?
#
loop_
_entity_poly.entity_id
_entity_poly.type
_entity_poly.pdbx_seq_one_letter_code
_entity_poly.pdbx_strand_id
1 'polypeptide(L)'
;MKKKIIFASSKKWFFKSQKVKNFLKNNEAIIISDKKKLNKNIIKKINPSFIFFPHWSYKVNTNIIKNYNCICFHTAPLPYGRGGSPIQNLIKRNYKKTPICALKMSNKIDAGPIFLKKNVSLNGNLDQIFERISSTIVKMVEILIKKKIKPVDQKGKVFFFKRFKKKESEIKNEKNIIEIYNKIRMLDSEEYPKAYIKINKFKFYLSKANIRKNTL
;
A
#
# COMPACT_ATOMS: atom_id res chain seq x y z
N MET A 1 -7.18 27.72 -11.37
CA MET A 1 -5.76 27.28 -11.25
C MET A 1 -5.70 25.77 -10.99
N LYS A 2 -4.88 25.04 -11.75
CA LYS A 2 -4.63 23.61 -11.46
C LYS A 2 -3.97 23.46 -10.10
N LYS A 3 -4.41 22.46 -9.32
CA LYS A 3 -3.85 22.16 -7.99
C LYS A 3 -2.50 21.45 -8.14
N LYS A 4 -1.44 22.00 -7.59
CA LYS A 4 -0.15 21.29 -7.51
C LYS A 4 -0.26 20.13 -6.54
N ILE A 5 0.16 18.94 -6.97
CA ILE A 5 0.01 17.69 -6.23
C ILE A 5 1.36 16.99 -6.15
N ILE A 6 1.66 16.45 -4.97
CA ILE A 6 2.83 15.58 -4.78
C ILE A 6 2.36 14.16 -4.53
N PHE A 7 2.97 13.19 -5.22
CA PHE A 7 2.95 11.78 -4.87
C PHE A 7 4.28 11.39 -4.23
N ALA A 8 4.26 11.06 -2.94
CA ALA A 8 5.41 10.52 -2.23
C ALA A 8 5.29 9.01 -2.09
N SER A 9 6.13 8.24 -2.79
CA SER A 9 6.14 6.78 -2.73
C SER A 9 7.56 6.23 -2.71
N SER A 10 7.85 5.41 -1.72
CA SER A 10 9.13 4.71 -1.59
C SER A 10 9.21 3.42 -2.41
N LYS A 11 8.14 3.06 -3.12
CA LYS A 11 8.03 1.85 -3.93
C LYS A 11 7.66 2.18 -5.37
N LYS A 12 8.27 1.45 -6.32
CA LYS A 12 8.08 1.68 -7.76
C LYS A 12 6.76 1.11 -8.30
N TRP A 13 6.21 0.06 -7.67
CA TRP A 13 5.02 -0.62 -8.14
C TRP A 13 3.82 0.32 -8.37
N PHE A 14 3.66 1.34 -7.53
CA PHE A 14 2.57 2.31 -7.68
C PHE A 14 2.62 3.02 -9.05
N PHE A 15 3.81 3.43 -9.48
CA PHE A 15 4.00 4.16 -10.74
C PHE A 15 4.04 3.27 -11.98
N LYS A 16 4.03 1.93 -11.83
CA LYS A 16 3.94 0.98 -12.95
C LYS A 16 2.55 0.96 -13.57
N SER A 17 1.50 1.28 -12.80
CA SER A 17 0.10 1.28 -13.24
C SER A 17 -0.14 2.29 -14.37
N GLN A 18 -0.80 1.85 -15.45
CA GLN A 18 -1.13 2.72 -16.58
C GLN A 18 -2.07 3.86 -16.17
N LYS A 19 -3.00 3.60 -15.23
CA LYS A 19 -3.89 4.65 -14.70
C LYS A 19 -3.14 5.73 -13.94
N VAL A 20 -2.10 5.34 -13.18
CA VAL A 20 -1.24 6.31 -12.49
C VAL A 20 -0.47 7.14 -13.51
N LYS A 21 0.14 6.51 -14.53
CA LYS A 21 0.88 7.21 -15.60
C LYS A 21 -0.01 8.23 -16.32
N ASN A 22 -1.24 7.82 -16.69
CA ASN A 22 -2.19 8.70 -17.34
C ASN A 22 -2.61 9.88 -16.43
N PHE A 23 -2.85 9.60 -15.14
CA PHE A 23 -3.17 10.67 -14.18
C PHE A 23 -2.02 11.67 -14.05
N LEU A 24 -0.78 11.20 -13.94
CA LEU A 24 0.42 12.04 -13.83
C LEU A 24 0.60 12.91 -15.08
N LYS A 25 0.37 12.37 -16.28
CA LYS A 25 0.45 13.10 -17.55
C LYS A 25 -0.59 14.22 -17.64
N ASN A 26 -1.80 13.98 -17.14
CA ASN A 26 -2.93 14.92 -17.26
C ASN A 26 -2.99 15.95 -16.12
N ASN A 27 -2.15 15.83 -15.10
CA ASN A 27 -2.13 16.70 -13.95
C ASN A 27 -0.70 17.16 -13.65
N GLU A 28 -0.54 18.34 -13.06
CA GLU A 28 0.76 18.82 -12.60
C GLU A 28 1.18 18.10 -11.30
N ALA A 29 1.50 16.81 -11.43
CA ALA A 29 1.84 15.97 -10.30
C ALA A 29 3.36 15.74 -10.22
N ILE A 30 3.93 16.03 -9.07
CA ILE A 30 5.35 15.86 -8.77
C ILE A 30 5.56 14.55 -8.02
N ILE A 31 6.54 13.75 -8.44
CA ILE A 31 6.89 12.48 -7.78
C ILE A 31 8.06 12.71 -6.85
N ILE A 32 7.93 12.28 -5.59
CA ILE A 32 9.02 12.21 -4.62
C ILE A 32 9.18 10.76 -4.16
N SER A 33 10.28 10.12 -4.53
CA SER A 33 10.63 8.74 -4.10
C SER A 33 11.81 8.71 -3.12
N ASP A 34 12.61 9.76 -3.08
CA ASP A 34 13.71 9.90 -2.14
C ASP A 34 13.27 10.64 -0.87
N LYS A 35 13.54 10.04 0.31
CA LYS A 35 13.23 10.64 1.61
C LYS A 35 13.92 12.00 1.83
N LYS A 36 15.11 12.22 1.26
CA LYS A 36 15.86 13.48 1.38
C LYS A 36 15.16 14.63 0.66
N LYS A 37 14.42 14.33 -0.42
CA LYS A 37 13.64 15.31 -1.19
C LYS A 37 12.30 15.67 -0.54
N LEU A 38 11.82 14.89 0.43
CA LEU A 38 10.64 15.22 1.21
C LEU A 38 11.02 16.08 2.44
N ASN A 39 11.52 17.28 2.21
CA ASN A 39 11.94 18.21 3.27
C ASN A 39 11.18 19.55 3.20
N LYS A 40 11.24 20.32 4.30
CA LYS A 40 10.48 21.57 4.47
C LYS A 40 10.77 22.58 3.36
N ASN A 41 12.01 22.74 2.95
CA ASN A 41 12.42 23.76 1.97
C ASN A 41 11.87 23.43 0.57
N ILE A 42 12.01 22.18 0.12
CA ILE A 42 11.49 21.71 -1.15
C ILE A 42 9.96 21.81 -1.18
N ILE A 43 9.27 21.35 -0.12
CA ILE A 43 7.82 21.39 -0.05
C ILE A 43 7.30 22.83 -0.01
N LYS A 44 7.98 23.76 0.71
CA LYS A 44 7.65 25.19 0.72
C LYS A 44 7.78 25.80 -0.68
N LYS A 45 8.86 25.50 -1.42
CA LYS A 45 9.07 25.99 -2.80
C LYS A 45 8.00 25.48 -3.78
N ILE A 46 7.58 24.22 -3.66
CA ILE A 46 6.52 23.62 -4.50
C ILE A 46 5.16 24.18 -4.13
N ASN A 47 4.90 24.41 -2.84
CA ASN A 47 3.64 24.84 -2.27
C ASN A 47 2.43 24.00 -2.75
N PRO A 48 2.41 22.68 -2.47
CA PRO A 48 1.39 21.79 -2.99
C PRO A 48 0.06 21.96 -2.26
N SER A 49 -1.05 21.81 -3.01
CA SER A 49 -2.40 21.72 -2.43
C SER A 49 -2.61 20.40 -1.66
N PHE A 50 -1.96 19.31 -2.12
CA PHE A 50 -2.02 17.99 -1.52
C PHE A 50 -0.68 17.26 -1.64
N ILE A 51 -0.36 16.47 -0.60
CA ILE A 51 0.72 15.49 -0.63
C ILE A 51 0.11 14.12 -0.37
N PHE A 52 0.08 13.27 -1.39
CA PHE A 52 -0.44 11.91 -1.32
C PHE A 52 0.67 10.89 -1.10
N PHE A 53 0.44 9.96 -0.16
CA PHE A 53 1.38 8.92 0.20
C PHE A 53 0.79 7.53 -0.12
N PRO A 54 0.84 7.05 -1.37
CA PRO A 54 0.32 5.74 -1.74
C PRO A 54 1.10 4.58 -1.12
N HIS A 55 2.40 4.76 -0.91
CA HIS A 55 3.25 3.83 -0.17
C HIS A 55 4.53 4.53 0.28
N TRP A 56 4.59 4.89 1.54
CA TRP A 56 5.73 5.59 2.11
C TRP A 56 6.23 4.88 3.36
N SER A 57 7.51 4.49 3.37
CA SER A 57 8.10 3.65 4.43
C SER A 57 8.89 4.45 5.48
N TYR A 58 8.94 5.76 5.33
CA TYR A 58 9.74 6.62 6.21
C TYR A 58 8.86 7.53 7.05
N LYS A 59 9.40 7.98 8.21
CA LYS A 59 8.75 9.01 9.01
C LYS A 59 8.70 10.32 8.24
N VAL A 60 7.55 10.97 8.20
CA VAL A 60 7.36 12.31 7.61
C VAL A 60 7.58 13.34 8.70
N ASN A 61 8.25 14.45 8.36
CA ASN A 61 8.49 15.54 9.30
C ASN A 61 7.16 16.13 9.79
N THR A 62 7.03 16.31 11.11
CA THR A 62 5.81 16.82 11.77
C THR A 62 5.38 18.18 11.23
N ASN A 63 6.33 19.06 10.87
CA ASN A 63 6.00 20.36 10.28
C ASN A 63 5.34 20.23 8.91
N ILE A 64 5.72 19.22 8.09
CA ILE A 64 5.05 18.95 6.82
C ILE A 64 3.63 18.47 7.08
N ILE A 65 3.45 17.52 8.03
CA ILE A 65 2.13 16.98 8.36
C ILE A 65 1.18 18.07 8.89
N LYS A 66 1.68 19.01 9.69
CA LYS A 66 0.89 20.10 10.28
C LYS A 66 0.48 21.18 9.27
N ASN A 67 1.36 21.52 8.33
CA ASN A 67 1.18 22.68 7.46
C ASN A 67 0.66 22.34 6.05
N TYR A 68 0.59 21.06 5.67
CA TYR A 68 0.15 20.63 4.35
C TYR A 68 -0.92 19.54 4.44
N ASN A 69 -1.77 19.44 3.42
CA ASN A 69 -2.77 18.38 3.31
C ASN A 69 -2.11 17.04 2.97
N CYS A 70 -1.56 16.39 4.00
CA CYS A 70 -0.91 15.09 3.88
C CYS A 70 -1.93 13.96 4.03
N ILE A 71 -2.12 13.16 2.96
CA ILE A 71 -3.05 12.05 2.91
C ILE A 71 -2.31 10.76 2.58
N CYS A 72 -2.34 9.77 3.48
CA CYS A 72 -1.77 8.45 3.20
C CYS A 72 -2.85 7.42 2.91
N PHE A 73 -2.45 6.40 2.13
CA PHE A 73 -3.32 5.28 1.75
C PHE A 73 -2.85 4.02 2.44
N HIS A 74 -3.71 3.45 3.27
CA HIS A 74 -3.44 2.22 3.99
C HIS A 74 -4.44 1.13 3.61
N THR A 75 -3.92 -0.06 3.28
CA THR A 75 -4.71 -1.17 2.72
C THR A 75 -5.08 -2.16 3.82
N ALA A 76 -5.92 -1.73 4.77
CA ALA A 76 -6.47 -2.57 5.84
C ALA A 76 -7.79 -1.98 6.35
N PRO A 77 -8.65 -2.78 7.02
CA PRO A 77 -9.90 -2.33 7.60
C PRO A 77 -9.68 -1.58 8.93
N LEU A 78 -9.03 -0.42 8.85
CA LEU A 78 -8.69 0.39 10.02
C LEU A 78 -9.88 0.63 10.96
N PRO A 79 -9.64 0.58 12.28
CA PRO A 79 -8.36 0.55 12.99
C PRO A 79 -7.70 -0.83 13.13
N TYR A 80 -8.32 -1.90 12.61
CA TYR A 80 -7.69 -3.22 12.53
C TYR A 80 -6.66 -3.23 11.40
N GLY A 81 -5.43 -3.64 11.72
CA GLY A 81 -4.34 -3.77 10.76
C GLY A 81 -3.52 -2.51 10.52
N ARG A 82 -3.40 -1.60 11.52
CA ARG A 82 -2.38 -0.55 11.50
C ARG A 82 -0.98 -1.16 11.41
N GLY A 83 -0.02 -0.44 10.84
CA GLY A 83 1.39 -0.85 10.83
C GLY A 83 1.84 -1.55 9.55
N GLY A 84 2.71 -2.56 9.67
CA GLY A 84 3.49 -3.07 8.54
C GLY A 84 2.83 -4.17 7.72
N SER A 85 3.15 -4.20 6.41
CA SER A 85 2.80 -5.29 5.47
C SER A 85 1.33 -5.71 5.51
N PRO A 86 0.37 -4.76 5.36
CA PRO A 86 -1.05 -5.07 5.53
C PRO A 86 -1.55 -6.13 4.55
N ILE A 87 -1.12 -6.08 3.28
CA ILE A 87 -1.55 -7.02 2.24
C ILE A 87 -1.12 -8.44 2.59
N GLN A 88 0.16 -8.64 2.95
CA GLN A 88 0.69 -9.96 3.34
C GLN A 88 -0.02 -10.50 4.58
N ASN A 89 -0.23 -9.64 5.58
CA ASN A 89 -0.95 -10.01 6.80
C ASN A 89 -2.40 -10.41 6.54
N LEU A 90 -3.09 -9.75 5.64
CA LEU A 90 -4.48 -10.05 5.27
C LEU A 90 -4.58 -11.35 4.44
N ILE A 91 -3.69 -11.52 3.45
CA ILE A 91 -3.66 -12.75 2.63
C ILE A 91 -3.35 -13.96 3.50
N LYS A 92 -2.37 -13.87 4.41
CA LYS A 92 -2.06 -14.93 5.38
C LYS A 92 -3.27 -15.31 6.26
N ARG A 93 -4.20 -14.38 6.49
CA ARG A 93 -5.46 -14.59 7.24
C ARG A 93 -6.66 -14.91 6.32
N ASN A 94 -6.41 -15.30 5.08
CA ASN A 94 -7.41 -15.69 4.09
C ASN A 94 -8.44 -14.61 3.72
N TYR A 95 -8.14 -13.32 3.93
CA TYR A 95 -8.99 -12.24 3.45
C TYR A 95 -9.01 -12.22 1.91
N LYS A 96 -10.22 -12.14 1.33
CA LYS A 96 -10.43 -12.08 -0.12
C LYS A 96 -10.54 -10.65 -0.65
N LYS A 97 -10.87 -9.71 0.22
CA LYS A 97 -11.01 -8.28 -0.07
C LYS A 97 -10.62 -7.43 1.14
N THR A 98 -10.27 -6.19 0.91
CA THR A 98 -9.94 -5.23 1.97
C THR A 98 -10.24 -3.81 1.52
N PRO A 99 -10.58 -2.88 2.42
CA PRO A 99 -10.61 -1.48 2.06
C PRO A 99 -9.20 -0.90 1.90
N ILE A 100 -9.06 0.04 0.98
CA ILE A 100 -8.02 1.07 1.02
C ILE A 100 -8.61 2.24 1.77
N CYS A 101 -7.96 2.70 2.83
CA CYS A 101 -8.35 3.86 3.60
C CYS A 101 -7.46 5.04 3.22
N ALA A 102 -8.06 6.15 2.75
CA ALA A 102 -7.38 7.43 2.61
C ALA A 102 -7.53 8.18 3.94
N LEU A 103 -6.43 8.40 4.65
CA LEU A 103 -6.44 9.00 5.98
C LEU A 103 -5.59 10.27 6.04
N LYS A 104 -6.04 11.23 6.80
CA LYS A 104 -5.23 12.40 7.19
C LYS A 104 -4.03 11.90 7.98
N MET A 105 -2.83 12.26 7.56
CA MET A 105 -1.64 11.85 8.31
C MET A 105 -1.60 12.49 9.69
N SER A 106 -1.11 11.72 10.65
CA SER A 106 -0.86 12.15 12.03
C SER A 106 0.51 11.63 12.49
N ASN A 107 0.94 12.05 13.67
CA ASN A 107 2.20 11.56 14.26
C ASN A 107 2.12 10.09 14.72
N LYS A 108 0.91 9.53 14.85
CA LYS A 108 0.68 8.13 15.20
C LYS A 108 0.48 7.32 13.91
N ILE A 109 1.12 6.15 13.83
CA ILE A 109 1.08 5.28 12.63
C ILE A 109 -0.36 4.85 12.33
N ASP A 110 -0.81 5.15 11.10
CA ASP A 110 -2.11 4.77 10.53
C ASP A 110 -3.32 5.08 11.43
N ALA A 111 -3.19 6.08 12.31
CA ALA A 111 -4.20 6.43 13.31
C ALA A 111 -5.03 7.66 12.97
N GLY A 112 -4.72 8.37 11.89
CA GLY A 112 -5.45 9.58 11.50
C GLY A 112 -6.90 9.30 11.08
N PRO A 113 -7.76 10.33 11.09
CA PRO A 113 -9.14 10.22 10.63
C PRO A 113 -9.20 9.92 9.13
N ILE A 114 -10.24 9.22 8.70
CA ILE A 114 -10.39 8.65 7.37
C ILE A 114 -11.30 9.55 6.52
N PHE A 115 -10.80 9.99 5.36
CA PHE A 115 -11.58 10.74 4.37
C PHE A 115 -12.54 9.85 3.59
N LEU A 116 -12.05 8.70 3.10
CA LEU A 116 -12.87 7.74 2.36
C LEU A 116 -12.23 6.34 2.35
N LYS A 117 -13.06 5.33 2.05
CA LYS A 117 -12.67 3.93 1.89
C LYS A 117 -13.15 3.40 0.54
N LYS A 118 -12.34 2.56 -0.11
CA LYS A 118 -12.70 1.82 -1.31
C LYS A 118 -12.21 0.39 -1.22
N ASN A 119 -13.07 -0.59 -1.44
CA ASN A 119 -12.69 -1.99 -1.40
C ASN A 119 -11.90 -2.41 -2.63
N VAL A 120 -10.92 -3.30 -2.41
CA VAL A 120 -10.16 -3.98 -3.46
C VAL A 120 -10.14 -5.48 -3.21
N SER A 121 -10.12 -6.27 -4.27
CA SER A 121 -9.92 -7.71 -4.21
C SER A 121 -8.45 -8.03 -3.93
N LEU A 122 -8.22 -9.03 -3.07
CA LEU A 122 -6.90 -9.61 -2.80
C LEU A 122 -6.66 -10.93 -3.57
N ASN A 123 -7.48 -11.24 -4.57
CA ASN A 123 -7.28 -12.40 -5.43
C ASN A 123 -6.10 -12.19 -6.40
N GLY A 124 -5.47 -13.30 -6.83
CA GLY A 124 -4.33 -13.29 -7.72
C GLY A 124 -2.99 -13.06 -7.00
N ASN A 125 -1.94 -12.82 -7.77
CA ASN A 125 -0.60 -12.54 -7.26
C ASN A 125 -0.44 -11.08 -6.80
N LEU A 126 0.70 -10.78 -6.20
CA LEU A 126 0.95 -9.47 -5.59
C LEU A 126 0.97 -8.33 -6.60
N ASP A 127 1.51 -8.55 -7.82
CA ASP A 127 1.53 -7.51 -8.86
C ASP A 127 0.12 -7.17 -9.36
N GLN A 128 -0.76 -8.16 -9.53
CA GLN A 128 -2.17 -7.93 -9.87
C GLN A 128 -2.93 -7.19 -8.76
N ILE A 129 -2.60 -7.47 -7.50
CA ILE A 129 -3.17 -6.76 -6.35
C ILE A 129 -2.68 -5.30 -6.34
N PHE A 130 -1.38 -5.05 -6.59
CA PHE A 130 -0.81 -3.72 -6.66
C PHE A 130 -1.41 -2.88 -7.78
N GLU A 131 -1.67 -3.47 -8.97
CA GLU A 131 -2.34 -2.76 -10.06
C GLU A 131 -3.75 -2.31 -9.64
N ARG A 132 -4.54 -3.19 -8.99
CA ARG A 132 -5.86 -2.82 -8.47
C ARG A 132 -5.81 -1.73 -7.40
N ILE A 133 -4.83 -1.81 -6.49
CA ILE A 133 -4.62 -0.79 -5.46
C ILE A 133 -4.25 0.55 -6.10
N SER A 134 -3.30 0.56 -7.02
CA SER A 134 -2.85 1.77 -7.72
C SER A 134 -3.99 2.46 -8.46
N SER A 135 -4.74 1.69 -9.25
CA SER A 135 -5.92 2.17 -9.98
C SER A 135 -7.00 2.74 -9.04
N THR A 136 -7.21 2.09 -7.89
CA THR A 136 -8.20 2.54 -6.90
C THR A 136 -7.74 3.80 -6.20
N ILE A 137 -6.46 3.91 -5.85
CA ILE A 137 -5.88 5.12 -5.23
C ILE A 137 -6.05 6.32 -6.16
N VAL A 138 -5.79 6.18 -7.48
CA VAL A 138 -6.01 7.27 -8.43
C VAL A 138 -7.45 7.76 -8.40
N LYS A 139 -8.44 6.86 -8.45
CA LYS A 139 -9.87 7.22 -8.32
C LYS A 139 -10.19 7.93 -7.00
N MET A 140 -9.54 7.50 -5.90
CA MET A 140 -9.70 8.15 -4.59
C MET A 140 -9.09 9.55 -4.59
N VAL A 141 -7.92 9.73 -5.20
CA VAL A 141 -7.24 11.03 -5.36
C VAL A 141 -8.11 11.99 -6.15
N GLU A 142 -8.69 11.56 -7.27
CA GLU A 142 -9.60 12.38 -8.09
C GLU A 142 -10.80 12.90 -7.28
N ILE A 143 -11.38 12.03 -6.43
CA ILE A 143 -12.48 12.43 -5.54
C ILE A 143 -12.00 13.45 -4.51
N LEU A 144 -10.83 13.20 -3.86
CA LEU A 144 -10.27 14.07 -2.82
C LEU A 144 -9.87 15.46 -3.33
N ILE A 145 -9.44 15.53 -4.59
CA ILE A 145 -9.10 16.82 -5.22
C ILE A 145 -10.36 17.64 -5.53
N LYS A 146 -11.43 16.97 -5.99
CA LYS A 146 -12.66 17.62 -6.45
C LYS A 146 -13.63 17.97 -5.34
N LYS A 147 -13.67 17.13 -4.27
CA LYS A 147 -14.69 17.26 -3.20
C LYS A 147 -14.04 17.65 -1.88
N LYS A 148 -14.67 18.58 -1.15
CA LYS A 148 -14.37 18.83 0.27
C LYS A 148 -14.99 17.69 1.10
N ILE A 149 -14.16 16.75 1.55
CA ILE A 149 -14.59 15.64 2.39
C ILE A 149 -14.07 15.89 3.80
N LYS A 150 -14.96 15.89 4.80
CA LYS A 150 -14.59 15.95 6.21
C LYS A 150 -14.15 14.54 6.66
N PRO A 151 -12.92 14.37 7.16
CA PRO A 151 -12.48 13.06 7.62
C PRO A 151 -13.14 12.68 8.94
N VAL A 152 -13.37 11.39 9.16
CA VAL A 152 -14.05 10.84 10.33
C VAL A 152 -13.07 9.96 11.11
N ASP A 153 -13.10 10.05 12.43
CA ASP A 153 -12.24 9.26 13.31
C ASP A 153 -12.48 7.76 13.17
N GLN A 154 -11.42 7.00 13.34
CA GLN A 154 -11.49 5.54 13.32
C GLN A 154 -12.23 5.03 14.55
N LYS A 155 -13.21 4.13 14.35
CA LYS A 155 -13.97 3.49 15.44
C LYS A 155 -13.67 1.99 15.48
N GLY A 156 -13.58 1.40 16.67
CA GLY A 156 -13.38 -0.02 16.90
C GLY A 156 -12.03 -0.37 17.57
N LYS A 157 -11.78 -1.67 17.74
CA LYS A 157 -10.58 -2.19 18.42
C LYS A 157 -9.35 -2.03 17.53
N VAL A 158 -8.31 -1.39 18.05
CA VAL A 158 -7.03 -1.21 17.37
C VAL A 158 -6.26 -2.52 17.38
N PHE A 159 -5.74 -2.91 16.21
CA PHE A 159 -4.85 -4.04 16.07
C PHE A 159 -3.68 -3.68 15.13
N PHE A 160 -2.45 -4.03 15.53
CA PHE A 160 -1.25 -3.73 14.75
C PHE A 160 -0.77 -4.97 13.99
N PHE A 161 -0.53 -4.81 12.70
CA PHE A 161 0.17 -5.81 11.90
C PHE A 161 1.68 -5.67 12.06
N LYS A 162 2.35 -6.80 12.25
CA LYS A 162 3.81 -6.86 12.22
C LYS A 162 4.31 -6.77 10.77
N ARG A 163 5.41 -6.05 10.56
CA ARG A 163 6.07 -5.99 9.25
C ARG A 163 6.62 -7.37 8.88
N PHE A 164 6.27 -7.85 7.69
CA PHE A 164 6.79 -9.09 7.14
C PHE A 164 8.31 -8.97 6.92
N LYS A 165 9.07 -9.94 7.41
CA LYS A 165 10.54 -9.99 7.32
C LYS A 165 10.96 -10.98 6.23
N LYS A 166 12.11 -10.74 5.59
CA LYS A 166 12.65 -11.61 4.53
C LYS A 166 12.76 -13.10 4.95
N LYS A 167 13.13 -13.39 6.20
CA LYS A 167 13.18 -14.75 6.73
C LYS A 167 11.83 -15.47 6.77
N GLU A 168 10.73 -14.73 6.78
CA GLU A 168 9.36 -15.29 6.77
C GLU A 168 8.90 -15.70 5.36
N SER A 169 9.75 -15.51 4.33
CA SER A 169 9.49 -15.99 2.97
C SER A 169 9.69 -17.51 2.82
N GLU A 170 10.31 -18.17 3.78
CA GLU A 170 10.49 -19.62 3.80
C GLU A 170 9.15 -20.34 4.02
N ILE A 171 8.85 -21.31 3.17
CA ILE A 171 7.72 -22.24 3.32
C ILE A 171 8.21 -23.41 4.16
N LYS A 172 7.78 -23.51 5.42
CA LYS A 172 8.19 -24.56 6.34
C LYS A 172 7.14 -24.99 7.36
N ASN A 173 6.18 -24.12 7.65
CA ASN A 173 5.17 -24.34 8.69
C ASN A 173 3.73 -24.21 8.13
N GLU A 174 3.58 -24.12 6.82
CA GLU A 174 2.29 -24.07 6.15
C GLU A 174 1.63 -25.44 6.21
N LYS A 175 0.40 -25.50 6.76
CA LYS A 175 -0.30 -26.75 7.10
C LYS A 175 -1.08 -27.35 5.91
N ASN A 176 -1.36 -26.55 4.90
CA ASN A 176 -2.19 -26.97 3.77
C ASN A 176 -1.86 -26.19 2.48
N ILE A 177 -2.38 -26.67 1.38
CA ILE A 177 -2.12 -26.10 0.05
C ILE A 177 -2.52 -24.62 -0.06
N ILE A 178 -3.56 -24.18 0.64
CA ILE A 178 -4.02 -22.78 0.60
C ILE A 178 -3.02 -21.86 1.28
N GLU A 179 -2.42 -22.29 2.40
CA GLU A 179 -1.39 -21.52 3.08
C GLU A 179 -0.12 -21.41 2.25
N ILE A 180 0.30 -22.50 1.59
CA ILE A 180 1.43 -22.53 0.66
C ILE A 180 1.16 -21.57 -0.51
N TYR A 181 0.01 -21.69 -1.15
CA TYR A 181 -0.41 -20.81 -2.24
C TYR A 181 -0.42 -19.34 -1.81
N ASN A 182 -1.00 -19.03 -0.65
CA ASN A 182 -1.04 -17.67 -0.11
C ASN A 182 0.37 -17.13 0.16
N LYS A 183 1.27 -17.95 0.69
CA LYS A 183 2.68 -17.59 0.93
C LYS A 183 3.38 -17.23 -0.39
N ILE A 184 3.18 -18.02 -1.44
CA ILE A 184 3.80 -17.76 -2.74
C ILE A 184 3.21 -16.49 -3.34
N ARG A 185 1.89 -16.40 -3.51
CA ARG A 185 1.25 -15.29 -4.24
C ARG A 185 1.38 -13.93 -3.55
N MET A 186 1.43 -13.88 -2.20
CA MET A 186 1.57 -12.62 -1.46
C MET A 186 2.98 -12.01 -1.54
N LEU A 187 3.94 -12.76 -2.08
CA LEU A 187 5.34 -12.36 -2.28
C LEU A 187 5.72 -12.31 -3.76
N ASP A 188 4.79 -12.67 -4.66
CA ASP A 188 5.04 -12.77 -6.09
C ASP A 188 4.98 -11.40 -6.78
N SER A 189 6.05 -10.64 -6.52
CA SER A 189 6.33 -9.34 -7.12
C SER A 189 7.85 -9.13 -7.14
N GLU A 190 8.35 -8.35 -8.11
CA GLU A 190 9.78 -8.04 -8.22
C GLU A 190 10.34 -7.28 -7.02
N GLU A 191 9.53 -6.45 -6.38
CA GLU A 191 9.95 -5.63 -5.24
C GLU A 191 9.91 -6.36 -3.88
N TYR A 192 9.58 -7.66 -3.90
CA TYR A 192 9.45 -8.48 -2.70
C TYR A 192 10.31 -9.73 -2.77
N PRO A 193 10.81 -10.24 -1.62
CA PRO A 193 11.53 -11.50 -1.59
C PRO A 193 10.58 -12.63 -1.96
N LYS A 194 10.95 -13.45 -2.97
CA LYS A 194 10.15 -14.61 -3.38
C LYS A 194 10.03 -15.62 -2.23
N ALA A 195 8.91 -16.35 -2.21
CA ALA A 195 8.77 -17.51 -1.35
C ALA A 195 9.77 -18.60 -1.77
N TYR A 196 10.27 -19.36 -0.81
CA TYR A 196 11.21 -20.45 -1.08
C TYR A 196 11.02 -21.63 -0.11
N ILE A 197 11.43 -22.81 -0.57
CA ILE A 197 11.62 -24.00 0.24
C ILE A 197 13.13 -24.21 0.40
N LYS A 198 13.57 -24.56 1.59
CA LYS A 198 14.96 -24.93 1.86
C LYS A 198 15.08 -26.45 1.91
N ILE A 199 15.94 -27.00 1.05
CA ILE A 199 16.27 -28.43 1.01
C ILE A 199 17.79 -28.53 1.15
N ASN A 200 18.27 -29.08 2.24
CA ASN A 200 19.68 -29.11 2.59
C ASN A 200 20.29 -27.68 2.56
N LYS A 201 21.34 -27.48 1.76
CA LYS A 201 22.00 -26.19 1.54
C LYS A 201 21.37 -25.32 0.45
N PHE A 202 20.35 -25.83 -0.28
CA PHE A 202 19.74 -25.15 -1.43
C PHE A 202 18.46 -24.44 -1.04
N LYS A 203 18.18 -23.32 -1.73
CA LYS A 203 16.88 -22.62 -1.69
C LYS A 203 16.18 -22.75 -3.03
N PHE A 204 15.00 -23.33 -3.02
CA PHE A 204 14.14 -23.45 -4.17
C PHE A 204 13.09 -22.34 -4.17
N TYR A 205 13.22 -21.36 -5.06
CA TYR A 205 12.32 -20.19 -5.12
C TYR A 205 11.06 -20.48 -5.92
N LEU A 206 9.92 -20.02 -5.42
CA LEU A 206 8.59 -20.28 -5.96
C LEU A 206 7.89 -18.97 -6.37
N SER A 207 7.25 -19.01 -7.54
CA SER A 207 6.47 -17.90 -8.09
C SER A 207 5.37 -18.42 -9.00
N LYS A 208 4.43 -17.56 -9.43
CA LYS A 208 3.35 -17.86 -10.38
C LYS A 208 2.50 -19.08 -10.01
N ALA A 209 2.30 -19.30 -8.69
CA ALA A 209 1.51 -20.42 -8.22
C ALA A 209 0.05 -20.31 -8.68
N ASN A 210 -0.52 -21.45 -9.08
CA ASN A 210 -1.93 -21.60 -9.41
C ASN A 210 -2.48 -22.85 -8.72
N ILE A 211 -3.72 -22.79 -8.24
CA ILE A 211 -4.43 -23.95 -7.67
C ILE A 211 -5.57 -24.32 -8.62
N ARG A 212 -5.58 -25.55 -9.08
CA ARG A 212 -6.68 -26.16 -9.81
C ARG A 212 -7.21 -27.36 -9.02
N LYS A 213 -8.54 -27.54 -8.96
CA LYS A 213 -9.10 -28.80 -8.54
C LYS A 213 -8.86 -29.81 -9.66
N ASN A 214 -8.33 -30.97 -9.31
CA ASN A 214 -8.40 -32.10 -10.22
C ASN A 214 -9.88 -32.54 -10.27
N THR A 215 -10.54 -32.34 -11.38
CA THR A 215 -11.74 -33.08 -11.73
C THR A 215 -11.28 -34.48 -12.15
N LEU A 216 -11.31 -35.43 -11.22
CA LEU A 216 -11.30 -36.86 -11.56
C LEU A 216 -12.62 -37.18 -12.20
#